data_fc288e4a87aa0c99e1c30d721fca89d0
#
_entry.id   fc288e4a87aa0c99e1c30d721fca89d0
#
_cell.length_a   1.000
_cell.length_b   1.000
_cell.length_c   1.000
_cell.angle_alpha   90.00
_cell.angle_beta   90.00
_cell.angle_gamma   90.00
#
_symmetry.space_group_name_H-M   'P 1'
#
loop_
_entity.id
_entity.type
_entity.pdbx_description
1 polymer ?
#
loop_
_entity_poly.entity_id
_entity_poly.type
_entity_poly.pdbx_seq_one_letter_code
_entity_poly.pdbx_strand_id
1 'polypeptide(L)'
;MKHQKTCGWFLAALLVALLVIPGVQAGQYSIGGGIGMAPDYEGSSDYEVVPVPAADAKFDNGMYVKLLGLNLRANLIPSKFWRLGPVYNYRAERDDVENNRVDNMAQVSDANEFGIFGGIEWDNWYVFLDILEDTGNAHEGWYGTLKGGYTWIINPEWALSMGAFTTYADDDYMQTYFGVNGRDSARSGLDTYDADESFKDIGLDLGVNWAFAQRWNLRGLLQVKQLVGDADDGSPVVDEGSETQLFTAVLVVFKF
;
A
#
# COMPACT_ATOMS: atom_id res chain seq x y z
N MET A 1 -29.39 0.34 1.50
CA MET A 1 -29.19 0.19 2.98
C MET A 1 -27.70 0.33 3.23
N LYS A 2 -27.28 1.34 3.98
CA LYS A 2 -25.86 1.62 4.22
C LYS A 2 -25.21 0.47 4.98
N HIS A 3 -24.27 -0.26 4.36
CA HIS A 3 -23.39 -1.18 5.06
C HIS A 3 -22.45 -0.35 5.96
N GLN A 4 -22.59 -0.54 7.26
CA GLN A 4 -21.73 0.08 8.26
C GLN A 4 -20.31 -0.45 8.09
N LYS A 5 -19.37 0.47 7.87
CA LYS A 5 -17.94 0.22 7.75
C LYS A 5 -17.40 -0.39 9.06
N THR A 6 -17.30 -1.71 9.11
CA THR A 6 -16.80 -2.46 10.30
C THR A 6 -15.28 -2.47 10.42
N CYS A 7 -14.57 -2.03 9.39
CA CYS A 7 -13.10 -2.08 9.30
C CYS A 7 -12.37 -1.21 10.36
N GLY A 8 -12.94 -0.06 10.75
CA GLY A 8 -12.29 0.85 11.70
C GLY A 8 -12.08 0.28 13.10
N TRP A 9 -12.90 -0.67 13.53
CA TRP A 9 -12.82 -1.27 14.87
C TRP A 9 -11.75 -2.35 14.98
N PHE A 10 -11.46 -3.09 13.91
CA PHE A 10 -10.39 -4.10 13.89
C PHE A 10 -9.00 -3.47 13.94
N LEU A 11 -8.77 -2.39 13.20
CA LEU A 11 -7.50 -1.65 13.23
C LEU A 11 -7.27 -0.98 14.59
N ALA A 12 -8.31 -0.44 15.23
CA ALA A 12 -8.20 0.16 16.56
C ALA A 12 -7.92 -0.89 17.64
N ALA A 13 -8.54 -2.07 17.58
CA ALA A 13 -8.30 -3.16 18.53
C ALA A 13 -6.90 -3.76 18.40
N LEU A 14 -6.36 -3.87 17.17
CA LEU A 14 -5.01 -4.36 16.91
C LEU A 14 -3.94 -3.38 17.44
N LEU A 15 -4.17 -2.06 17.28
CA LEU A 15 -3.30 -1.01 17.83
C LEU A 15 -3.24 -1.05 19.37
N VAL A 16 -4.35 -1.33 20.05
CA VAL A 16 -4.39 -1.44 21.51
C VAL A 16 -3.69 -2.72 22.00
N ALA A 17 -3.80 -3.84 21.29
CA ALA A 17 -3.16 -5.10 21.66
C ALA A 17 -1.62 -5.01 21.56
N LEU A 18 -1.06 -4.18 20.68
CA LEU A 18 0.38 -3.96 20.55
C LEU A 18 1.00 -3.15 21.70
N LEU A 19 0.19 -2.42 22.46
CA LEU A 19 0.67 -1.64 23.64
C LEU A 19 0.84 -2.49 24.92
N VAL A 20 0.49 -3.77 24.89
CA VAL A 20 0.44 -4.64 26.08
C VAL A 20 1.34 -5.87 25.94
N ILE A 21 2.54 -5.75 25.37
CA ILE A 21 3.54 -6.82 25.47
C ILE A 21 4.41 -6.56 26.71
N PRO A 22 4.21 -7.30 27.83
CA PRO A 22 5.03 -7.11 29.03
C PRO A 22 6.46 -7.61 28.75
N GLY A 23 7.45 -6.76 28.97
CA GLY A 23 8.86 -7.16 29.02
C GLY A 23 9.72 -6.79 27.82
N VAL A 24 9.20 -6.04 26.83
CA VAL A 24 10.04 -5.46 25.77
C VAL A 24 10.44 -4.06 26.21
N GLN A 25 11.75 -3.85 26.40
CA GLN A 25 12.27 -2.51 26.69
C GLN A 25 11.93 -1.57 25.55
N ALA A 26 11.33 -0.44 25.90
CA ALA A 26 10.70 0.48 24.97
C ALA A 26 11.76 1.21 24.13
N GLY A 27 11.75 0.91 22.85
CA GLY A 27 12.38 1.71 21.84
C GLY A 27 11.63 3.03 21.55
N GLN A 28 11.46 3.35 20.29
CA GLN A 28 10.79 4.58 19.85
C GLN A 28 9.36 4.26 19.42
N TYR A 29 8.40 5.01 19.95
CA TYR A 29 7.00 4.92 19.54
C TYR A 29 6.57 6.19 18.86
N SER A 30 5.73 6.07 17.85
CA SER A 30 5.07 7.21 17.25
C SER A 30 3.67 6.85 16.75
N ILE A 31 2.78 7.83 16.76
CA ILE A 31 1.45 7.75 16.19
C ILE A 31 1.17 9.00 15.38
N GLY A 32 0.43 8.88 14.31
CA GLY A 32 0.11 10.01 13.47
C GLY A 32 -1.03 9.71 12.52
N GLY A 33 -1.31 10.67 11.70
CA GLY A 33 -2.28 10.55 10.63
C GLY A 33 -2.25 11.78 9.73
N GLY A 34 -2.92 11.64 8.61
CA GLY A 34 -3.01 12.67 7.61
C GLY A 34 -4.03 12.35 6.54
N ILE A 35 -3.91 13.04 5.45
CA ILE A 35 -4.72 12.85 4.25
C ILE A 35 -3.81 12.60 3.05
N GLY A 36 -4.30 11.81 2.11
CA GLY A 36 -3.66 11.57 0.83
C GLY A 36 -4.64 11.73 -0.31
N MET A 37 -4.11 11.70 -1.52
CA MET A 37 -4.85 11.56 -2.76
C MET A 37 -4.38 10.28 -3.43
N ALA A 38 -5.30 9.42 -3.80
CA ALA A 38 -5.08 8.16 -4.49
C ALA A 38 -5.99 8.07 -5.72
N PRO A 39 -5.61 7.31 -6.75
CA PRO A 39 -6.54 6.96 -7.81
C PRO A 39 -7.77 6.26 -7.23
N ASP A 40 -8.93 6.53 -7.78
CA ASP A 40 -10.23 5.96 -7.41
C ASP A 40 -10.23 4.42 -7.51
N TYR A 41 -9.60 3.90 -8.55
CA TYR A 41 -9.25 2.48 -8.71
C TYR A 41 -7.89 2.35 -9.42
N GLU A 42 -7.30 1.17 -9.44
CA GLU A 42 -6.03 0.93 -10.12
C GLU A 42 -6.21 1.02 -11.65
N GLY A 43 -5.62 2.04 -12.27
CA GLY A 43 -5.84 2.44 -13.67
C GLY A 43 -6.70 3.69 -13.84
N SER A 44 -7.31 4.24 -12.79
CA SER A 44 -8.16 5.44 -12.90
C SER A 44 -7.35 6.70 -13.19
N SER A 45 -7.95 7.62 -13.95
CA SER A 45 -7.51 9.02 -14.05
C SER A 45 -8.14 9.95 -13.02
N ASP A 46 -9.17 9.47 -12.31
CA ASP A 46 -9.85 10.20 -11.25
C ASP A 46 -9.20 9.88 -9.89
N TYR A 47 -9.29 10.84 -8.96
CA TYR A 47 -8.60 10.76 -7.67
C TYR A 47 -9.55 11.06 -6.52
N GLU A 48 -9.39 10.32 -5.45
CA GLU A 48 -10.12 10.53 -4.20
C GLU A 48 -9.21 10.94 -3.05
N VAL A 49 -9.80 11.60 -2.04
CA VAL A 49 -9.11 11.95 -0.80
C VAL A 49 -9.27 10.80 0.20
N VAL A 50 -8.14 10.25 0.63
CA VAL A 50 -8.10 9.10 1.54
C VAL A 50 -7.45 9.46 2.88
N PRO A 51 -7.91 8.89 4.01
CA PRO A 51 -7.22 9.00 5.28
C PRO A 51 -5.95 8.15 5.28
N VAL A 52 -4.87 8.68 5.87
CA VAL A 52 -3.58 7.97 5.96
C VAL A 52 -3.18 7.88 7.44
N PRO A 53 -3.62 6.85 8.18
CA PRO A 53 -3.13 6.59 9.53
C PRO A 53 -1.67 6.14 9.52
N ALA A 54 -0.94 6.45 10.62
CA ALA A 54 0.43 6.01 10.81
C ALA A 54 0.70 5.65 12.27
N ALA A 55 1.43 4.56 12.49
CA ALA A 55 1.95 4.19 13.79
C ALA A 55 3.25 3.41 13.62
N ASP A 56 4.23 3.70 14.46
CA ASP A 56 5.49 2.98 14.49
C ASP A 56 5.82 2.60 15.94
N ALA A 57 6.22 1.35 16.16
CA ALA A 57 6.81 0.88 17.39
C ALA A 57 8.14 0.18 17.02
N LYS A 58 9.27 0.78 17.38
CA LYS A 58 10.61 0.23 17.16
C LYS A 58 11.23 -0.18 18.47
N PHE A 59 11.80 -1.38 18.52
CA PHE A 59 12.44 -1.94 19.69
C PHE A 59 13.96 -1.92 19.55
N ASP A 60 14.69 -1.82 20.67
CA ASP A 60 16.16 -1.71 20.68
C ASP A 60 16.87 -2.91 20.06
N ASN A 61 16.22 -4.08 20.03
CA ASN A 61 16.73 -5.29 19.40
C ASN A 61 16.59 -5.33 17.86
N GLY A 62 16.00 -4.29 17.25
CA GLY A 62 15.78 -4.19 15.80
C GLY A 62 14.43 -4.71 15.32
N MET A 63 13.60 -5.30 16.18
CA MET A 63 12.21 -5.62 15.88
C MET A 63 11.39 -4.34 15.73
N TYR A 64 10.30 -4.40 14.97
CA TYR A 64 9.37 -3.26 14.86
C TYR A 64 7.98 -3.70 14.42
N VAL A 65 7.01 -2.85 14.70
CA VAL A 65 5.68 -2.89 14.08
C VAL A 65 5.42 -1.53 13.45
N LYS A 66 4.94 -1.51 12.21
CA LYS A 66 4.71 -0.30 11.44
C LYS A 66 3.37 -0.37 10.71
N LEU A 67 2.55 0.65 10.93
CA LEU A 67 1.36 0.96 10.14
C LEU A 67 1.62 2.22 9.33
N LEU A 68 1.33 2.17 8.03
CA LEU A 68 1.29 3.35 7.17
C LEU A 68 0.16 3.18 6.14
N GLY A 69 -0.81 4.09 6.17
CA GLY A 69 -2.03 3.91 5.41
C GLY A 69 -2.74 2.61 5.83
N LEU A 70 -3.02 1.77 4.86
CA LEU A 70 -3.72 0.50 5.06
C LEU A 70 -2.77 -0.72 5.12
N ASN A 71 -1.44 -0.48 5.14
CA ASN A 71 -0.42 -1.51 5.23
C ASN A 71 0.15 -1.61 6.64
N LEU A 72 0.07 -2.80 7.25
CA LEU A 72 0.62 -3.14 8.56
C LEU A 72 1.67 -4.23 8.41
N ARG A 73 2.86 -4.01 8.96
CA ARG A 73 3.94 -5.01 8.98
C ARG A 73 4.61 -5.10 10.33
N ALA A 74 5.12 -6.28 10.65
CA ALA A 74 5.87 -6.53 11.87
C ALA A 74 7.19 -7.28 11.58
N ASN A 75 8.34 -6.63 11.81
CA ASN A 75 9.62 -7.33 11.78
C ASN A 75 9.83 -8.10 13.08
N LEU A 76 9.95 -9.41 12.97
CA LEU A 76 10.13 -10.33 14.10
C LEU A 76 11.60 -10.76 14.31
N ILE A 77 12.51 -10.32 13.43
CA ILE A 77 13.92 -10.68 13.50
C ILE A 77 14.69 -9.66 14.35
N PRO A 78 15.30 -10.07 15.47
CA PRO A 78 16.14 -9.20 16.30
C PRO A 78 17.53 -9.02 15.65
N SER A 79 17.59 -8.33 14.54
CA SER A 79 18.80 -8.12 13.75
C SER A 79 18.95 -6.64 13.40
N LYS A 80 20.20 -6.20 13.24
CA LYS A 80 20.50 -4.85 12.72
C LYS A 80 20.40 -4.77 11.19
N PHE A 81 20.42 -5.92 10.51
CA PHE A 81 20.54 -6.03 9.07
C PHE A 81 19.33 -6.74 8.43
N TRP A 82 18.96 -7.92 8.92
CA TRP A 82 17.88 -8.73 8.36
C TRP A 82 16.52 -8.31 8.89
N ARG A 83 15.54 -8.34 8.01
CA ARG A 83 14.12 -8.10 8.31
C ARG A 83 13.31 -9.25 7.77
N LEU A 84 12.38 -9.76 8.57
CA LEU A 84 11.44 -10.79 8.14
C LEU A 84 10.22 -10.77 9.07
N GLY A 85 9.05 -10.92 8.50
CA GLY A 85 7.83 -11.05 9.29
C GLY A 85 6.55 -10.95 8.47
N PRO A 86 5.39 -10.97 9.15
CA PRO A 86 4.10 -10.84 8.50
C PRO A 86 3.86 -9.42 7.99
N VAL A 87 3.09 -9.36 6.92
CA VAL A 87 2.54 -8.13 6.35
C VAL A 87 1.05 -8.35 6.09
N TYR A 88 0.26 -7.32 6.34
CA TYR A 88 -1.15 -7.22 6.03
C TYR A 88 -1.38 -5.94 5.23
N ASN A 89 -2.21 -6.04 4.21
CA ASN A 89 -2.68 -4.90 3.44
C ASN A 89 -4.20 -4.98 3.27
N TYR A 90 -4.88 -3.88 3.46
CA TYR A 90 -6.28 -3.74 3.10
C TYR A 90 -6.36 -2.95 1.80
N ARG A 91 -7.05 -3.49 0.82
CA ARG A 91 -7.35 -2.83 -0.45
C ARG A 91 -8.83 -2.48 -0.48
N ALA A 92 -9.14 -1.22 -0.77
CA ALA A 92 -10.51 -0.77 -0.90
C ALA A 92 -11.22 -1.44 -2.09
N GLU A 93 -12.53 -1.55 -1.99
CA GLU A 93 -13.42 -2.02 -3.05
C GLU A 93 -13.34 -1.11 -4.30
N ARG A 94 -13.63 -1.70 -5.48
CA ARG A 94 -13.93 -0.96 -6.70
C ARG A 94 -15.44 -1.00 -6.91
N ASP A 95 -16.13 0.00 -6.39
CA ASP A 95 -17.59 0.18 -6.43
C ASP A 95 -17.90 1.68 -6.39
N ASP A 96 -18.91 2.13 -7.12
CA ASP A 96 -19.34 3.55 -7.20
C ASP A 96 -18.19 4.48 -7.64
N VAL A 97 -17.48 4.07 -8.71
CA VAL A 97 -16.33 4.81 -9.26
C VAL A 97 -16.77 5.88 -10.26
N GLU A 98 -15.97 6.96 -10.40
CA GLU A 98 -16.31 8.12 -11.25
C GLU A 98 -16.44 7.75 -12.75
N ASN A 99 -15.65 6.78 -13.25
CA ASN A 99 -15.75 6.32 -14.63
C ASN A 99 -16.97 5.42 -14.83
N ASN A 100 -18.00 5.92 -15.50
CA ASN A 100 -19.26 5.21 -15.71
C ASN A 100 -19.13 3.86 -16.45
N ARG A 101 -18.14 3.66 -17.31
CA ARG A 101 -17.96 2.38 -18.00
C ARG A 101 -17.39 1.34 -17.05
N VAL A 102 -16.40 1.72 -16.26
CA VAL A 102 -15.81 0.85 -15.25
C VAL A 102 -16.80 0.59 -14.10
N ASP A 103 -17.59 1.59 -13.70
CA ASP A 103 -18.64 1.45 -12.69
C ASP A 103 -19.74 0.43 -13.11
N ASN A 104 -20.02 0.32 -14.40
CA ASN A 104 -20.95 -0.67 -14.93
C ASN A 104 -20.40 -2.11 -14.98
N MET A 105 -19.13 -2.34 -14.70
CA MET A 105 -18.56 -3.69 -14.55
C MET A 105 -19.05 -4.37 -13.26
N ALA A 106 -18.61 -5.58 -13.02
CA ALA A 106 -18.81 -6.21 -11.72
C ALA A 106 -17.99 -5.46 -10.64
N GLN A 107 -18.62 -5.26 -9.49
CA GLN A 107 -17.95 -4.71 -8.32
C GLN A 107 -16.82 -5.64 -7.88
N VAL A 108 -15.71 -5.08 -7.44
CA VAL A 108 -14.65 -5.82 -6.75
C VAL A 108 -14.73 -5.46 -5.27
N SER A 109 -15.00 -6.45 -4.44
CA SER A 109 -15.08 -6.26 -2.99
C SER A 109 -13.75 -5.80 -2.40
N ASP A 110 -13.78 -5.27 -1.20
CA ASP A 110 -12.58 -4.99 -0.43
C ASP A 110 -11.77 -6.27 -0.18
N ALA A 111 -10.44 -6.19 -0.39
CA ALA A 111 -9.54 -7.30 -0.19
C ALA A 111 -8.80 -7.20 1.14
N ASN A 112 -8.68 -8.34 1.83
CA ASN A 112 -7.85 -8.54 3.00
C ASN A 112 -6.65 -9.39 2.61
N GLU A 113 -5.52 -8.74 2.35
CA GLU A 113 -4.33 -9.38 1.83
C GLU A 113 -3.34 -9.66 2.97
N PHE A 114 -2.99 -10.93 3.16
CA PHE A 114 -2.01 -11.35 4.15
C PHE A 114 -0.80 -11.96 3.47
N GLY A 115 0.36 -11.77 4.08
CA GLY A 115 1.58 -12.30 3.52
C GLY A 115 2.78 -12.17 4.42
N ILE A 116 3.94 -12.31 3.81
CA ILE A 116 5.23 -12.16 4.44
C ILE A 116 6.06 -11.12 3.70
N PHE A 117 6.87 -10.39 4.44
CA PHE A 117 7.94 -9.61 3.85
C PHE A 117 9.30 -10.07 4.37
N GLY A 118 10.30 -9.94 3.52
CA GLY A 118 11.69 -10.19 3.88
C GLY A 118 12.62 -9.18 3.23
N GLY A 119 13.79 -8.96 3.82
CA GLY A 119 14.74 -8.05 3.22
C GLY A 119 15.90 -7.67 4.13
N ILE A 120 16.59 -6.65 3.71
CA ILE A 120 17.77 -6.11 4.37
C ILE A 120 17.65 -4.60 4.54
N GLU A 121 18.14 -4.11 5.66
CA GLU A 121 18.43 -2.70 5.90
C GLU A 121 19.91 -2.58 6.28
N TRP A 122 20.64 -1.73 5.58
CA TRP A 122 22.06 -1.54 5.78
C TRP A 122 22.39 -0.05 5.70
N ASP A 123 22.83 0.51 6.80
CA ASP A 123 22.97 1.96 6.99
C ASP A 123 21.65 2.69 6.62
N ASN A 124 21.67 3.42 5.51
CA ASN A 124 20.52 4.15 4.99
C ASN A 124 19.87 3.48 3.77
N TRP A 125 20.37 2.32 3.34
CA TRP A 125 19.81 1.54 2.24
C TRP A 125 18.79 0.51 2.77
N TYR A 126 17.83 0.17 1.93
CA TYR A 126 16.94 -0.96 2.16
C TYR A 126 16.62 -1.68 0.86
N VAL A 127 16.39 -2.98 0.95
CA VAL A 127 15.79 -3.80 -0.10
C VAL A 127 14.82 -4.77 0.57
N PHE A 128 13.57 -4.80 0.08
CA PHE A 128 12.50 -5.66 0.59
C PHE A 128 11.80 -6.37 -0.55
N LEU A 129 11.36 -7.58 -0.28
CA LEU A 129 10.39 -8.34 -1.05
C LEU A 129 9.19 -8.59 -0.15
N ASP A 130 8.02 -8.16 -0.58
CA ASP A 130 6.73 -8.43 0.04
C ASP A 130 5.98 -9.43 -0.87
N ILE A 131 5.36 -10.48 -0.32
CA ILE A 131 4.49 -11.42 -1.04
C ILE A 131 3.19 -11.50 -0.26
N LEU A 132 2.08 -11.16 -0.90
CA LEU A 132 0.76 -11.13 -0.28
C LEU A 132 -0.25 -11.89 -1.15
N GLU A 133 -1.23 -12.48 -0.50
CA GLU A 133 -2.35 -13.22 -1.10
C GLU A 133 -3.67 -12.69 -0.52
N ASP A 134 -4.70 -12.61 -1.33
CA ASP A 134 -6.04 -12.29 -0.86
C ASP A 134 -6.63 -13.46 -0.08
N THR A 135 -7.05 -13.19 1.14
CA THR A 135 -7.71 -14.16 2.02
C THR A 135 -9.20 -13.93 2.16
N GLY A 136 -9.75 -12.95 1.43
CA GLY A 136 -11.14 -12.48 1.50
C GLY A 136 -12.02 -12.88 0.32
N ASN A 137 -11.49 -13.55 -0.70
CA ASN A 137 -12.15 -13.89 -1.98
C ASN A 137 -12.58 -12.66 -2.80
N ALA A 138 -11.83 -11.56 -2.71
CA ALA A 138 -12.07 -10.38 -3.54
C ALA A 138 -11.46 -10.55 -4.93
N HIS A 139 -10.20 -10.99 -4.98
CA HIS A 139 -9.49 -11.30 -6.23
C HIS A 139 -8.85 -12.69 -6.26
N GLU A 140 -8.83 -13.40 -5.13
CA GLU A 140 -8.34 -14.80 -4.98
C GLU A 140 -6.89 -15.03 -5.44
N GLY A 141 -6.18 -13.96 -5.85
CA GLY A 141 -4.84 -13.99 -6.40
C GLY A 141 -3.77 -13.55 -5.39
N TRP A 142 -2.50 -13.58 -5.83
CA TRP A 142 -1.36 -13.09 -5.08
C TRP A 142 -0.52 -12.11 -5.89
N TYR A 143 0.29 -11.33 -5.19
CA TYR A 143 1.27 -10.45 -5.81
C TYR A 143 2.55 -10.35 -4.99
N GLY A 144 3.66 -10.04 -5.66
CA GLY A 144 4.95 -9.82 -5.05
C GLY A 144 5.53 -8.47 -5.43
N THR A 145 5.93 -7.67 -4.44
CA THR A 145 6.54 -6.36 -4.66
C THR A 145 7.99 -6.36 -4.22
N LEU A 146 8.91 -6.16 -5.16
CA LEU A 146 10.31 -5.89 -4.87
C LEU A 146 10.51 -4.38 -4.81
N LYS A 147 11.10 -3.89 -3.71
CA LYS A 147 11.41 -2.46 -3.54
C LYS A 147 12.76 -2.26 -2.89
N GLY A 148 13.44 -1.17 -3.29
CA GLY A 148 14.69 -0.75 -2.70
C GLY A 148 14.86 0.75 -2.71
N GLY A 149 15.64 1.28 -1.80
CA GLY A 149 15.81 2.71 -1.72
C GLY A 149 16.88 3.16 -0.72
N TYR A 150 16.98 4.48 -0.62
CA TYR A 150 17.94 5.14 0.23
C TYR A 150 17.30 6.33 1.00
N THR A 151 17.75 6.54 2.21
CA THR A 151 17.33 7.69 3.04
C THR A 151 18.52 8.61 3.31
N TRP A 152 18.44 9.85 2.84
CA TRP A 152 19.42 10.90 3.15
C TRP A 152 19.03 11.60 4.45
N ILE A 153 19.84 11.50 5.48
CA ILE A 153 19.72 12.31 6.70
C ILE A 153 20.48 13.61 6.46
N ILE A 154 19.76 14.67 6.12
CA ILE A 154 20.36 15.96 5.79
C ILE A 154 20.90 16.64 7.06
N ASN A 155 20.09 16.62 8.11
CA ASN A 155 20.41 17.12 9.44
C ASN A 155 19.43 16.50 10.47
N PRO A 156 19.51 16.81 11.78
CA PRO A 156 18.59 16.24 12.77
C PRO A 156 17.11 16.50 12.55
N GLU A 157 16.77 17.53 11.77
CA GLU A 157 15.38 17.92 11.50
C GLU A 157 14.87 17.35 10.17
N TRP A 158 15.73 17.15 9.16
CA TRP A 158 15.32 16.82 7.80
C TRP A 158 15.90 15.49 7.32
N ALA A 159 15.03 14.63 6.85
CA ALA A 159 15.41 13.42 6.10
C ALA A 159 14.59 13.34 4.81
N LEU A 160 15.26 12.91 3.74
CA LEU A 160 14.67 12.63 2.44
C LEU A 160 14.83 11.14 2.15
N SER A 161 13.83 10.52 1.56
CA SER A 161 13.93 9.15 1.09
C SER A 161 13.53 9.05 -0.38
N MET A 162 14.19 8.16 -1.09
CA MET A 162 13.84 7.80 -2.46
C MET A 162 13.96 6.29 -2.60
N GLY A 163 12.99 5.68 -3.24
CA GLY A 163 12.99 4.27 -3.55
C GLY A 163 12.43 4.01 -4.95
N ALA A 164 12.69 2.81 -5.44
CA ALA A 164 12.07 2.28 -6.64
C ALA A 164 11.45 0.92 -6.29
N PHE A 165 10.40 0.55 -7.01
CA PHE A 165 9.72 -0.72 -6.83
C PHE A 165 9.15 -1.23 -8.14
N THR A 166 8.84 -2.53 -8.14
CA THR A 166 8.06 -3.19 -9.19
C THR A 166 7.23 -4.29 -8.55
N THR A 167 6.04 -4.52 -9.09
CA THR A 167 5.11 -5.54 -8.61
C THR A 167 4.80 -6.54 -9.71
N TYR A 168 4.93 -7.83 -9.40
CA TYR A 168 4.43 -8.92 -10.21
C TYR A 168 3.13 -9.43 -9.57
N ALA A 169 2.12 -9.72 -10.38
CA ALA A 169 0.85 -10.28 -9.93
C ALA A 169 0.46 -11.48 -10.80
N ASP A 170 -0.27 -12.42 -10.20
CA ASP A 170 -0.79 -13.58 -10.90
C ASP A 170 -2.03 -13.24 -11.74
N ASP A 171 -2.50 -14.23 -12.49
CA ASP A 171 -3.62 -14.11 -13.41
C ASP A 171 -4.95 -13.78 -12.71
N ASP A 172 -5.22 -14.31 -11.53
CA ASP A 172 -6.44 -14.05 -10.78
C ASP A 172 -6.49 -12.56 -10.33
N TYR A 173 -5.38 -12.04 -9.82
CA TYR A 173 -5.25 -10.61 -9.52
C TYR A 173 -5.42 -9.75 -10.78
N MET A 174 -4.65 -10.09 -11.84
CA MET A 174 -4.63 -9.33 -13.08
C MET A 174 -6.00 -9.32 -13.75
N GLN A 175 -6.66 -10.47 -13.84
CA GLN A 175 -8.00 -10.59 -14.42
C GLN A 175 -9.04 -9.77 -13.63
N THR A 176 -8.94 -9.74 -12.30
CA THR A 176 -9.89 -9.00 -11.45
C THR A 176 -9.79 -7.49 -11.62
N TYR A 177 -8.57 -6.96 -11.69
CA TYR A 177 -8.37 -5.49 -11.70
C TYR A 177 -8.26 -4.91 -13.12
N PHE A 178 -7.75 -5.67 -14.09
CA PHE A 178 -7.43 -5.19 -15.43
C PHE A 178 -8.17 -5.93 -16.54
N GLY A 179 -8.73 -7.10 -16.25
CA GLY A 179 -9.51 -7.91 -17.20
C GLY A 179 -10.93 -7.41 -17.42
N VAL A 180 -11.51 -7.79 -18.57
CA VAL A 180 -12.92 -7.53 -18.92
C VAL A 180 -13.54 -8.82 -19.45
N ASN A 181 -14.34 -9.50 -18.62
CA ASN A 181 -15.05 -10.70 -19.06
C ASN A 181 -16.29 -10.38 -19.93
N GLY A 182 -16.90 -11.37 -20.56
CA GLY A 182 -18.02 -11.15 -21.47
C GLY A 182 -19.27 -10.55 -20.81
N ARG A 183 -19.48 -10.68 -19.49
CA ARG A 183 -20.60 -10.05 -18.79
C ARG A 183 -20.30 -8.58 -18.53
N ASP A 184 -19.08 -8.27 -18.16
CA ASP A 184 -18.62 -6.91 -17.93
C ASP A 184 -18.57 -6.12 -19.24
N SER A 185 -18.12 -6.73 -20.33
CA SER A 185 -18.19 -6.18 -21.67
C SER A 185 -19.64 -5.81 -22.06
N ALA A 186 -20.59 -6.72 -21.80
CA ALA A 186 -22.00 -6.47 -22.12
C ALA A 186 -22.64 -5.33 -21.30
N ARG A 187 -22.16 -5.07 -20.08
CA ARG A 187 -22.66 -4.00 -19.21
C ARG A 187 -21.96 -2.66 -19.46
N SER A 188 -20.65 -2.69 -19.57
CA SER A 188 -19.80 -1.50 -19.65
C SER A 188 -19.63 -0.98 -21.09
N GLY A 189 -19.79 -1.87 -22.09
CA GLY A 189 -19.45 -1.60 -23.48
C GLY A 189 -17.94 -1.52 -23.74
N LEU A 190 -17.12 -2.02 -22.81
CA LEU A 190 -15.69 -2.24 -23.02
C LEU A 190 -15.47 -3.53 -23.81
N ASP A 191 -14.39 -3.62 -24.56
CA ASP A 191 -14.02 -4.86 -25.24
C ASP A 191 -13.58 -5.92 -24.21
N THR A 192 -13.78 -7.20 -24.54
CA THR A 192 -13.30 -8.28 -23.67
C THR A 192 -11.78 -8.33 -23.66
N TYR A 193 -11.21 -8.54 -22.49
CA TYR A 193 -9.77 -8.64 -22.29
C TYR A 193 -9.46 -9.67 -21.22
N ASP A 194 -8.60 -10.63 -21.55
CA ASP A 194 -8.07 -11.62 -20.62
C ASP A 194 -6.68 -11.14 -20.21
N ALA A 195 -6.51 -10.76 -18.95
CA ALA A 195 -5.25 -10.28 -18.40
C ALA A 195 -4.49 -11.44 -17.76
N ASP A 196 -3.31 -11.75 -18.29
CA ASP A 196 -2.44 -12.81 -17.78
C ASP A 196 -1.47 -12.30 -16.69
N GLU A 197 -0.84 -13.23 -15.99
CA GLU A 197 0.17 -12.93 -14.97
C GLU A 197 1.36 -12.15 -15.55
N SER A 198 1.72 -11.05 -14.92
CA SER A 198 2.82 -10.21 -15.42
C SER A 198 3.40 -9.28 -14.36
N PHE A 199 4.49 -8.59 -14.70
CA PHE A 199 4.85 -7.37 -13.98
C PHE A 199 3.81 -6.30 -14.31
N LYS A 200 3.04 -5.88 -13.28
CA LYS A 200 1.93 -4.94 -13.46
C LYS A 200 2.31 -3.47 -13.29
N ASP A 201 3.40 -3.19 -12.60
CA ASP A 201 3.85 -1.81 -12.41
C ASP A 201 5.36 -1.69 -12.15
N ILE A 202 5.88 -0.50 -12.42
CA ILE A 202 7.17 -0.02 -11.98
C ILE A 202 6.99 1.40 -11.41
N GLY A 203 7.65 1.73 -10.31
CA GLY A 203 7.43 3.03 -9.69
C GLY A 203 8.58 3.56 -8.85
N LEU A 204 8.38 4.80 -8.42
CA LEU A 204 9.27 5.55 -7.54
C LEU A 204 8.50 6.04 -6.32
N ASP A 205 9.13 5.91 -5.16
CA ASP A 205 8.68 6.48 -3.89
C ASP A 205 9.59 7.63 -3.49
N LEU A 206 9.01 8.75 -3.12
CA LEU A 206 9.70 9.89 -2.53
C LEU A 206 9.09 10.20 -1.16
N GLY A 207 9.94 10.46 -0.17
CA GLY A 207 9.51 10.81 1.17
C GLY A 207 10.31 11.99 1.72
N VAL A 208 9.61 12.86 2.45
CA VAL A 208 10.22 13.95 3.21
C VAL A 208 9.76 13.81 4.64
N ASN A 209 10.69 13.90 5.59
CA ASN A 209 10.36 13.97 7.00
C ASN A 209 10.99 15.21 7.60
N TRP A 210 10.16 16.08 8.18
CA TRP A 210 10.58 17.29 8.87
C TRP A 210 10.20 17.23 10.34
N ALA A 211 11.20 17.19 11.24
CA ALA A 211 11.03 17.29 12.67
C ALA A 211 10.93 18.78 13.07
N PHE A 212 9.73 19.35 12.95
CA PHE A 212 9.51 20.79 13.22
C PHE A 212 9.44 21.12 14.72
N ALA A 213 9.34 20.11 15.58
CA ALA A 213 9.46 20.25 17.03
C ALA A 213 10.00 18.95 17.63
N GLN A 214 10.39 18.97 18.91
CA GLN A 214 11.05 17.83 19.58
C GLN A 214 10.31 16.51 19.44
N ARG A 215 8.96 16.53 19.43
CA ARG A 215 8.10 15.36 19.36
C ARG A 215 7.20 15.32 18.13
N TRP A 216 7.28 16.31 17.27
CA TRP A 216 6.38 16.43 16.13
C TRP A 216 7.12 16.41 14.80
N ASN A 217 6.66 15.58 13.92
CA ASN A 217 7.16 15.49 12.55
C ASN A 217 6.03 15.74 11.55
N LEU A 218 6.36 16.42 10.47
CA LEU A 218 5.57 16.46 9.25
C LEU A 218 6.20 15.47 8.26
N ARG A 219 5.39 14.59 7.68
CA ARG A 219 5.82 13.66 6.63
C ARG A 219 5.07 13.97 5.35
N GLY A 220 5.80 14.13 4.25
CA GLY A 220 5.27 14.18 2.89
C GLY A 220 5.63 12.90 2.16
N LEU A 221 4.69 12.32 1.43
CA LEU A 221 4.87 11.12 0.61
C LEU A 221 4.43 11.43 -0.81
N LEU A 222 5.17 10.96 -1.79
CA LEU A 222 4.82 10.94 -3.20
C LEU A 222 5.23 9.59 -3.77
N GLN A 223 4.30 8.90 -4.39
CA GLN A 223 4.55 7.72 -5.20
C GLN A 223 4.09 7.99 -6.62
N VAL A 224 4.93 7.65 -7.57
CA VAL A 224 4.61 7.66 -9.00
C VAL A 224 4.82 6.25 -9.50
N LYS A 225 3.80 5.63 -10.07
CA LYS A 225 3.93 4.33 -10.72
C LYS A 225 3.39 4.38 -12.13
N GLN A 226 4.01 3.62 -13.00
CA GLN A 226 3.59 3.33 -14.36
C GLN A 226 3.07 1.90 -14.39
N LEU A 227 1.84 1.70 -14.81
CA LEU A 227 1.32 0.37 -15.15
C LEU A 227 2.05 -0.14 -16.38
N VAL A 228 2.31 -1.44 -16.44
CA VAL A 228 3.06 -2.10 -17.52
C VAL A 228 2.53 -3.52 -17.74
N GLY A 229 2.95 -4.18 -18.82
CA GLY A 229 2.51 -5.52 -19.16
C GLY A 229 0.99 -5.59 -19.30
N ASP A 230 0.37 -6.70 -18.94
CA ASP A 230 -1.07 -6.91 -19.09
C ASP A 230 -1.95 -5.98 -18.22
N ALA A 231 -1.34 -5.22 -17.32
CA ALA A 231 -2.04 -4.13 -16.62
C ALA A 231 -2.26 -2.89 -17.49
N ASP A 232 -1.49 -2.72 -18.58
CA ASP A 232 -1.52 -1.58 -19.49
C ASP A 232 -1.76 -2.00 -20.94
N ASP A 233 -0.96 -2.93 -21.46
CA ASP A 233 -0.91 -3.32 -22.87
C ASP A 233 -2.26 -3.90 -23.38
N GLY A 234 -3.23 -3.02 -23.64
CA GLY A 234 -4.55 -3.36 -24.17
C GLY A 234 -5.64 -3.60 -23.12
N SER A 235 -5.40 -3.28 -21.84
CA SER A 235 -6.44 -3.31 -20.82
C SER A 235 -7.48 -2.20 -21.05
N PRO A 236 -8.73 -2.52 -21.40
CA PRO A 236 -9.76 -1.50 -21.60
C PRO A 236 -10.11 -0.73 -20.33
N VAL A 237 -9.79 -1.29 -19.15
CA VAL A 237 -9.99 -0.63 -17.85
C VAL A 237 -9.02 0.54 -17.70
N VAL A 238 -7.77 0.36 -18.13
CA VAL A 238 -6.71 1.38 -18.05
C VAL A 238 -6.81 2.38 -19.20
N ASP A 239 -7.25 1.94 -20.39
CA ASP A 239 -7.56 2.81 -21.53
C ASP A 239 -8.64 3.86 -21.21
N GLU A 240 -9.59 3.55 -20.31
CA GLU A 240 -10.59 4.48 -19.80
C GLU A 240 -10.05 5.47 -18.76
N GLY A 241 -8.83 5.30 -18.31
CA GLY A 241 -8.23 6.10 -17.24
C GLY A 241 -6.80 6.56 -17.52
N SER A 242 -5.83 6.01 -16.81
CA SER A 242 -4.42 6.39 -16.93
C SER A 242 -3.48 5.26 -16.53
N GLU A 243 -2.50 4.97 -17.36
CA GLU A 243 -1.37 4.09 -17.03
C GLU A 243 -0.43 4.67 -15.96
N THR A 244 -0.37 6.00 -15.86
CA THR A 244 0.44 6.69 -14.85
C THR A 244 -0.40 6.99 -13.61
N GLN A 245 -0.01 6.43 -12.49
CA GLN A 245 -0.73 6.53 -11.23
C GLN A 245 0.09 7.33 -10.21
N LEU A 246 -0.56 8.26 -9.51
CA LEU A 246 0.05 9.07 -8.46
C LEU A 246 -0.61 8.77 -7.11
N PHE A 247 0.20 8.68 -6.08
CA PHE A 247 -0.27 8.76 -4.69
C PHE A 247 0.50 9.84 -3.97
N THR A 248 -0.21 10.72 -3.27
CA THR A 248 0.42 11.75 -2.43
C THR A 248 -0.20 11.75 -1.06
N ALA A 249 0.59 12.06 -0.02
CA ALA A 249 0.06 12.22 1.32
C ALA A 249 0.86 13.20 2.17
N VAL A 250 0.18 13.83 3.12
CA VAL A 250 0.78 14.65 4.16
C VAL A 250 0.27 14.19 5.51
N LEU A 251 1.19 13.89 6.44
CA LEU A 251 0.90 13.36 7.76
C LEU A 251 1.58 14.18 8.85
N VAL A 252 0.90 14.32 9.98
CA VAL A 252 1.51 14.79 11.23
C VAL A 252 1.71 13.60 12.15
N VAL A 253 2.92 13.46 12.70
CA VAL A 253 3.33 12.31 13.52
C VAL A 253 3.89 12.81 14.84
N PHE A 254 3.36 12.26 15.94
CA PHE A 254 3.82 12.51 17.30
C PHE A 254 4.74 11.37 17.76
N LYS A 255 5.88 11.71 18.38
CA LYS A 255 6.84 10.78 19.01
C LYS A 255 6.72 10.84 20.52
N PHE A 256 6.66 9.69 21.15
CA PHE A 256 6.61 9.57 22.61
C PHE A 256 7.98 9.67 23.25
#